data_230e2185e4bbe5742f63607c3871a054
#
_entry.id   230e2185e4bbe5742f63607c3871a054
#
_cell.length_a   1.000
_cell.length_b   1.000
_cell.length_c   1.000
_cell.angle_alpha   90.00
_cell.angle_beta   90.00
_cell.angle_gamma   90.00
#
_symmetry.space_group_name_H-M   'P 1'
#
loop_
_entity.id
_entity.type
_entity.pdbx_description
1 polymer ?
#
loop_
_entity_poly.entity_id
_entity_poly.type
_entity_poly.pdbx_seq_one_letter_code
_entity_poly.pdbx_strand_id
1 'polypeptide(L)'
;MDVLNWMVIRASEAGLLQPISSRPIQHRISLYADDVAIFLRPAAADINLTLQLLQLFGDASGLKTSVQKSNVLPIQCAEEDLATIQNLLPCEVQNFPCKYLGLPLAIKKLTKEQIQPIIDRIADQLPGWKADLMTRAGRVVQVQFVLTAMLVYVAMAMELPT
;
A
#
# COMPACT_ATOMS: atom_id res chain seq x y z
N MET A 1 -9.41 -13.65 2.64
CA MET A 1 -8.87 -12.38 3.19
C MET A 1 -9.67 -11.83 4.37
N ASP A 2 -11.00 -11.90 4.39
CA ASP A 2 -11.82 -11.42 5.51
C ASP A 2 -11.47 -12.07 6.86
N VAL A 3 -11.09 -13.35 6.84
CA VAL A 3 -10.65 -14.08 8.05
C VAL A 3 -9.39 -13.44 8.66
N LEU A 4 -8.39 -13.08 7.84
CA LEU A 4 -7.19 -12.44 8.33
C LEU A 4 -7.51 -11.06 8.97
N ASN A 5 -8.37 -10.28 8.32
CA ASN A 5 -8.84 -9.02 8.87
C ASN A 5 -9.52 -9.22 10.23
N TRP A 6 -10.41 -10.21 10.32
CA TRP A 6 -11.09 -10.56 11.56
C TRP A 6 -10.12 -10.99 12.67
N MET A 7 -9.09 -11.80 12.36
CA MET A 7 -8.06 -12.20 13.32
C MET A 7 -7.31 -10.99 13.89
N VAL A 8 -6.91 -10.04 13.05
CA VAL A 8 -6.21 -8.81 13.46
C VAL A 8 -7.13 -7.91 14.31
N ILE A 9 -8.40 -7.77 13.93
CA ILE A 9 -9.40 -7.02 14.71
C ILE A 9 -9.55 -7.65 16.11
N ARG A 10 -9.74 -8.97 16.19
CA ARG A 10 -9.91 -9.68 17.47
C ARG A 10 -8.67 -9.58 18.36
N ALA A 11 -7.47 -9.67 17.77
CA ALA A 11 -6.23 -9.46 18.51
C ALA A 11 -6.14 -8.03 19.09
N SER A 12 -6.60 -7.04 18.32
CA SER A 12 -6.65 -5.65 18.77
C SER A 12 -7.69 -5.43 19.88
N GLU A 13 -8.91 -5.98 19.75
CA GLU A 13 -9.98 -5.89 20.74
C GLU A 13 -9.61 -6.60 22.05
N ALA A 14 -8.88 -7.71 21.96
CA ALA A 14 -8.36 -8.44 23.11
C ALA A 14 -7.19 -7.74 23.81
N GLY A 15 -6.72 -6.58 23.29
CA GLY A 15 -5.57 -5.86 23.85
C GLY A 15 -4.22 -6.54 23.63
N LEU A 16 -4.15 -7.54 22.75
CA LEU A 16 -2.92 -8.25 22.42
C LEU A 16 -2.00 -7.43 21.50
N LEU A 17 -2.57 -6.51 20.72
CA LEU A 17 -1.84 -5.54 19.91
C LEU A 17 -1.95 -4.15 20.54
N GLN A 18 -0.83 -3.48 20.72
CA GLN A 18 -0.78 -2.14 21.29
C GLN A 18 -1.52 -1.12 20.41
N PRO A 19 -2.18 -0.09 20.98
CA PRO A 19 -2.82 0.96 20.21
C PRO A 19 -1.78 1.73 19.40
N ILE A 20 -2.03 1.93 18.10
CA ILE A 20 -1.10 2.64 17.18
C ILE A 20 -1.07 4.12 17.51
N SER A 21 -2.19 4.70 17.91
CA SER A 21 -2.31 6.11 18.28
C SER A 21 -3.23 6.29 19.48
N SER A 22 -3.23 7.51 20.06
CA SER A 22 -4.14 7.89 21.14
C SER A 22 -5.60 7.91 20.70
N ARG A 23 -5.87 8.02 19.40
CA ARG A 23 -7.22 7.90 18.82
C ARG A 23 -7.41 6.48 18.31
N PRO A 24 -8.58 5.86 18.55
CA PRO A 24 -8.86 4.52 18.05
C PRO A 24 -8.82 4.51 16.52
N ILE A 25 -7.94 3.68 15.96
CA ILE A 25 -7.90 3.41 14.52
C ILE A 25 -8.79 2.20 14.27
N GLN A 26 -9.84 2.38 13.47
CA GLN A 26 -10.80 1.33 13.20
C GLN A 26 -10.21 0.17 12.38
N HIS A 27 -9.26 0.46 11.50
CA HIS A 27 -8.68 -0.53 10.60
C HIS A 27 -7.16 -0.51 10.69
N ARG A 28 -6.59 -1.62 11.17
CA ARG A 28 -5.12 -1.85 11.21
C ARG A 28 -4.61 -2.57 9.98
N ILE A 29 -5.51 -3.07 9.15
CA ILE A 29 -5.19 -3.85 7.98
C ILE A 29 -5.92 -3.27 6.78
N SER A 30 -5.20 -3.15 5.67
CA SER A 30 -5.76 -2.83 4.36
C SER A 30 -5.49 -4.02 3.44
N LEU A 31 -6.53 -4.52 2.81
CA LEU A 31 -6.51 -5.68 1.93
C LEU A 31 -6.93 -5.26 0.54
N TYR A 32 -6.09 -5.53 -0.44
CA TYR A 32 -6.42 -5.30 -1.84
C TYR A 32 -5.88 -6.47 -2.68
N ALA A 33 -6.78 -7.30 -3.17
CA ALA A 33 -6.44 -8.56 -3.86
C ALA A 33 -5.48 -9.42 -3.03
N ASP A 34 -4.22 -9.57 -3.46
CA ASP A 34 -3.14 -10.28 -2.80
C ASP A 34 -2.23 -9.36 -1.95
N ASP A 35 -2.38 -8.05 -2.09
CA ASP A 35 -1.61 -7.08 -1.30
C ASP A 35 -2.23 -6.86 0.08
N VAL A 36 -1.39 -6.94 1.11
CA VAL A 36 -1.77 -6.75 2.52
C VAL A 36 -0.88 -5.69 3.14
N ALA A 37 -1.47 -4.59 3.62
CA ALA A 37 -0.78 -3.60 4.43
C ALA A 37 -1.27 -3.67 5.88
N ILE A 38 -0.36 -3.86 6.83
CA ILE A 38 -0.67 -3.98 8.26
C ILE A 38 0.04 -2.85 9.01
N PHE A 39 -0.72 -2.12 9.82
CA PHE A 39 -0.20 -1.05 10.67
C PHE A 39 0.05 -1.56 12.08
N LEU A 40 1.29 -1.44 12.54
CA LEU A 40 1.74 -1.98 13.82
C LEU A 40 2.55 -0.94 14.61
N ARG A 41 2.63 -1.13 15.92
CA ARG A 41 3.68 -0.52 16.73
C ARG A 41 4.98 -1.29 16.51
N PRO A 42 6.15 -0.61 16.53
CA PRO A 42 7.46 -1.25 16.40
C PRO A 42 7.88 -2.00 17.69
N ALA A 43 6.95 -2.66 18.35
CA ALA A 43 7.19 -3.45 19.54
C ALA A 43 7.38 -4.92 19.16
N ALA A 44 8.38 -5.58 19.74
CA ALA A 44 8.69 -6.98 19.46
C ALA A 44 7.48 -7.92 19.66
N ALA A 45 6.65 -7.64 20.68
CA ALA A 45 5.44 -8.41 20.95
C ALA A 45 4.43 -8.32 19.81
N ASP A 46 4.16 -7.10 19.30
CA ASP A 46 3.20 -6.86 18.21
C ASP A 46 3.66 -7.49 16.89
N ILE A 47 4.98 -7.37 16.61
CA ILE A 47 5.58 -7.96 15.41
C ILE A 47 5.47 -9.48 15.45
N ASN A 48 5.90 -10.12 16.56
CA ASN A 48 5.85 -11.57 16.72
C ASN A 48 4.41 -12.10 16.66
N LEU A 49 3.47 -11.44 17.32
CA LEU A 49 2.05 -11.82 17.25
C LEU A 49 1.53 -11.74 15.83
N THR A 50 1.86 -10.67 15.09
CA THR A 50 1.44 -10.51 13.70
C THR A 50 2.01 -11.62 12.81
N LEU A 51 3.28 -11.98 12.97
CA LEU A 51 3.88 -13.11 12.25
C LEU A 51 3.16 -14.43 12.56
N GLN A 52 2.81 -14.67 13.82
CA GLN A 52 2.03 -15.86 14.20
C GLN A 52 0.64 -15.88 13.59
N LEU A 53 -0.06 -14.73 13.56
CA LEU A 53 -1.37 -14.61 12.91
C LEU A 53 -1.28 -14.88 11.40
N LEU A 54 -0.26 -14.34 10.72
CA LEU A 54 0.00 -14.59 9.30
C LEU A 54 0.34 -16.05 9.04
N GLN A 55 1.13 -16.70 9.89
CA GLN A 55 1.45 -18.11 9.79
C GLN A 55 0.20 -18.97 9.98
N LEU A 56 -0.59 -18.73 11.03
CA LEU A 56 -1.82 -19.45 11.30
C LEU A 56 -2.83 -19.32 10.15
N PHE A 57 -2.97 -18.12 9.61
CA PHE A 57 -3.81 -17.88 8.43
C PHE A 57 -3.27 -18.65 7.21
N GLY A 58 -1.96 -18.64 6.99
CA GLY A 58 -1.31 -19.34 5.88
C GLY A 58 -1.48 -20.86 5.96
N ASP A 59 -1.35 -21.42 7.15
CA ASP A 59 -1.52 -22.87 7.39
C ASP A 59 -2.97 -23.31 7.19
N ALA A 60 -3.94 -22.48 7.57
CA ALA A 60 -5.35 -22.79 7.42
C ALA A 60 -5.88 -22.55 5.99
N SER A 61 -5.37 -21.54 5.28
CA SER A 61 -5.89 -21.13 3.96
C SER A 61 -5.04 -21.58 2.78
N GLY A 62 -3.79 -21.98 3.02
CA GLY A 62 -2.79 -22.23 1.98
C GLY A 62 -2.14 -20.94 1.40
N LEU A 63 -2.58 -19.76 1.81
CA LEU A 63 -2.08 -18.46 1.35
C LEU A 63 -0.91 -18.00 2.21
N LYS A 64 0.30 -18.35 1.83
CA LYS A 64 1.52 -18.01 2.60
C LYS A 64 2.04 -16.63 2.23
N THR A 65 2.42 -15.86 3.25
CA THR A 65 3.07 -14.56 3.09
C THR A 65 4.48 -14.75 2.49
N SER A 66 4.78 -14.00 1.45
CA SER A 66 6.14 -13.97 0.88
C SER A 66 6.95 -12.87 1.53
N VAL A 67 7.83 -13.25 2.46
CA VAL A 67 8.73 -12.34 3.16
C VAL A 67 9.65 -11.59 2.19
N GLN A 68 10.13 -12.25 1.14
CA GLN A 68 11.00 -11.66 0.12
C GLN A 68 10.34 -10.54 -0.70
N LYS A 69 8.99 -10.55 -0.79
CA LYS A 69 8.21 -9.53 -1.47
C LYS A 69 7.61 -8.51 -0.50
N SER A 70 7.80 -8.71 0.79
CA SER A 70 7.27 -7.84 1.83
C SER A 70 8.27 -6.75 2.16
N ASN A 71 7.77 -5.55 2.43
CA ASN A 71 8.57 -4.40 2.80
C ASN A 71 8.07 -3.81 4.11
N VAL A 72 8.99 -3.21 4.85
CA VAL A 72 8.69 -2.44 6.04
C VAL A 72 8.82 -0.96 5.73
N LEU A 73 7.81 -0.19 6.09
CA LEU A 73 7.73 1.25 5.87
C LEU A 73 7.67 1.95 7.23
N PRO A 74 8.79 2.48 7.75
CA PRO A 74 8.81 3.13 9.04
C PRO A 74 8.11 4.49 8.98
N ILE A 75 7.17 4.72 9.91
CA ILE A 75 6.45 5.99 10.07
C ILE A 75 6.78 6.54 11.44
N GLN A 76 7.59 7.60 11.49
CA GLN A 76 8.01 8.25 12.76
C GLN A 76 8.58 7.25 13.79
N CYS A 77 9.39 6.29 13.34
CA CYS A 77 10.08 5.34 14.20
C CYS A 77 11.42 5.92 14.69
N ALA A 78 11.79 5.60 15.92
CA ALA A 78 13.14 5.87 16.44
C ALA A 78 14.15 4.87 15.84
N GLU A 79 15.45 5.18 15.94
CA GLU A 79 16.51 4.28 15.46
C GLU A 79 16.51 2.92 16.17
N GLU A 80 16.20 2.92 17.47
CA GLU A 80 16.06 1.69 18.27
C GLU A 80 14.91 0.81 17.78
N ASP A 81 13.79 1.41 17.37
CA ASP A 81 12.66 0.71 16.79
C ASP A 81 13.04 0.05 15.45
N LEU A 82 13.82 0.76 14.61
CA LEU A 82 14.30 0.22 13.34
C LEU A 82 15.21 -0.99 13.54
N ALA A 83 16.10 -0.95 14.52
CA ALA A 83 16.95 -2.08 14.84
C ALA A 83 16.11 -3.30 15.30
N THR A 84 15.07 -3.07 16.11
CA THR A 84 14.13 -4.12 16.54
C THR A 84 13.39 -4.73 15.35
N ILE A 85 12.88 -3.90 14.45
CA ILE A 85 12.17 -4.33 13.24
C ILE A 85 13.09 -5.19 12.36
N GLN A 86 14.30 -4.71 12.06
CA GLN A 86 15.26 -5.41 11.20
C GLN A 86 15.70 -6.76 11.76
N ASN A 87 15.78 -6.90 13.09
CA ASN A 87 16.13 -8.16 13.75
C ASN A 87 14.99 -9.19 13.69
N LEU A 88 13.73 -8.74 13.70
CA LEU A 88 12.56 -9.63 13.77
C LEU A 88 11.93 -9.91 12.40
N LEU A 89 12.03 -8.97 11.46
CA LEU A 89 11.46 -9.08 10.14
C LEU A 89 12.58 -9.11 9.10
N PRO A 90 12.81 -10.24 8.44
CA PRO A 90 13.81 -10.36 7.37
C PRO A 90 13.27 -9.74 6.05
N CYS A 91 12.65 -8.56 6.14
CA CYS A 91 12.10 -7.79 5.04
C CYS A 91 12.96 -6.57 4.76
N GLU A 92 12.89 -6.06 3.54
CA GLU A 92 13.57 -4.82 3.17
C GLU A 92 12.87 -3.62 3.83
N VAL A 93 13.65 -2.72 4.40
CA VAL A 93 13.15 -1.44 4.92
C VAL A 93 13.18 -0.42 3.81
N GLN A 94 12.03 0.08 3.42
CA GLN A 94 11.87 1.10 2.38
C GLN A 94 11.48 2.44 3.01
N ASN A 95 11.86 3.52 2.34
CA ASN A 95 11.51 4.88 2.74
C ASN A 95 10.37 5.44 1.87
N PHE A 96 9.66 6.42 2.41
CA PHE A 96 8.67 7.19 1.64
C PHE A 96 9.35 8.22 0.71
N PRO A 97 8.80 8.45 -0.49
CA PRO A 97 7.61 7.83 -1.06
C PRO A 97 7.89 6.42 -1.57
N CYS A 98 6.98 5.49 -1.31
CA CYS A 98 7.02 4.13 -1.86
C CYS A 98 5.87 3.90 -2.84
N LYS A 99 5.95 2.83 -3.63
CA LYS A 99 4.89 2.46 -4.56
C LYS A 99 3.90 1.52 -3.88
N TYR A 100 2.62 1.91 -3.83
CA TYR A 100 1.52 1.08 -3.35
C TYR A 100 0.35 1.14 -4.31
N LEU A 101 -0.17 0.01 -4.75
CA LEU A 101 -1.26 -0.12 -5.72
C LEU A 101 -1.05 0.70 -7.01
N GLY A 102 0.20 0.79 -7.46
CA GLY A 102 0.56 1.54 -8.66
C GLY A 102 0.69 3.05 -8.50
N LEU A 103 0.49 3.58 -7.29
CA LEU A 103 0.61 4.99 -6.95
C LEU A 103 1.73 5.22 -5.94
N PRO A 104 2.36 6.42 -5.90
CA PRO A 104 3.31 6.78 -4.87
C PRO A 104 2.56 7.07 -3.56
N LEU A 105 2.83 6.28 -2.54
CA LEU A 105 2.37 6.49 -1.17
C LEU A 105 3.39 7.37 -0.44
N ALA A 106 2.95 8.48 0.11
CA ALA A 106 3.80 9.42 0.84
C ALA A 106 3.12 9.88 2.13
N ILE A 107 3.94 10.24 3.15
CA ILE A 107 3.44 10.81 4.41
C ILE A 107 3.11 12.29 4.26
N LYS A 108 3.83 12.97 3.37
CA LYS A 108 3.65 14.40 3.07
C LYS A 108 3.11 14.56 1.65
N LYS A 109 2.57 15.74 1.34
CA LYS A 109 2.12 16.08 -0.01
C LYS A 109 3.25 15.84 -1.01
N LEU A 110 2.94 15.14 -2.10
CA LEU A 110 3.90 14.80 -3.15
C LEU A 110 4.35 16.05 -3.91
N THR A 111 5.62 16.07 -4.31
CA THR A 111 6.15 17.08 -5.22
C THR A 111 5.77 16.79 -6.67
N LYS A 112 5.88 17.80 -7.55
CA LYS A 112 5.63 17.64 -8.99
C LYS A 112 6.53 16.55 -9.61
N GLU A 113 7.78 16.50 -9.18
CA GLU A 113 8.76 15.50 -9.64
C GLU A 113 8.35 14.07 -9.27
N GLN A 114 7.80 13.88 -8.07
CA GLN A 114 7.32 12.58 -7.60
C GLN A 114 6.05 12.09 -8.31
N ILE A 115 5.28 13.01 -8.88
CA ILE A 115 4.08 12.68 -9.67
C ILE A 115 4.41 12.51 -11.16
N GLN A 116 5.55 13.02 -11.63
CA GLN A 116 5.95 12.95 -13.04
C GLN A 116 5.83 11.53 -13.65
N PRO A 117 6.25 10.45 -12.98
CA PRO A 117 6.09 9.10 -13.52
C PRO A 117 4.64 8.67 -13.78
N ILE A 118 3.68 9.25 -13.05
CA ILE A 118 2.26 9.00 -13.29
C ILE A 118 1.80 9.75 -14.54
N ILE A 119 2.24 11.01 -14.67
CA ILE A 119 1.94 11.84 -15.84
C ILE A 119 2.49 11.18 -17.11
N ASP A 120 3.73 10.70 -17.06
CA ASP A 120 4.38 10.01 -18.15
C ASP A 120 3.62 8.72 -18.52
N ARG A 121 3.20 7.93 -17.53
CA ARG A 121 2.37 6.73 -17.76
C ARG A 121 1.03 7.06 -18.44
N ILE A 122 0.40 8.18 -18.11
CA ILE A 122 -0.84 8.62 -18.74
C ILE A 122 -0.53 9.07 -20.17
N ALA A 123 0.55 9.82 -20.38
CA ALA A 123 1.00 10.27 -21.69
C ALA A 123 1.34 9.09 -22.62
N ASP A 124 1.94 8.04 -22.12
CA ASP A 124 2.28 6.82 -22.85
C ASP A 124 1.04 6.06 -23.39
N GLN A 125 -0.15 6.35 -22.86
CA GLN A 125 -1.40 5.82 -23.42
C GLN A 125 -1.80 6.52 -24.73
N LEU A 126 -1.17 7.64 -25.06
CA LEU A 126 -1.45 8.47 -26.24
C LEU A 126 -0.24 8.55 -27.21
N PRO A 127 0.45 7.45 -27.56
CA PRO A 127 1.51 7.57 -28.55
C PRO A 127 0.95 8.05 -29.88
N GLY A 128 1.67 8.96 -30.54
CA GLY A 128 1.22 9.60 -31.78
C GLY A 128 0.79 8.62 -32.87
N TRP A 129 1.51 7.52 -33.04
CA TRP A 129 1.17 6.48 -34.02
C TRP A 129 -0.20 5.81 -33.76
N LYS A 130 -0.64 5.66 -32.51
CA LYS A 130 -1.99 5.16 -32.18
C LYS A 130 -3.06 6.20 -32.56
N ALA A 131 -2.75 7.47 -32.33
CA ALA A 131 -3.68 8.56 -32.70
C ALA A 131 -3.92 8.61 -34.20
N ASP A 132 -2.92 8.37 -35.03
CA ASP A 132 -3.02 8.38 -36.49
C ASP A 132 -3.85 7.22 -37.04
N LEU A 133 -3.83 6.07 -36.35
CA LEU A 133 -4.60 4.88 -36.72
C LEU A 133 -6.05 4.90 -36.19
N MET A 134 -6.36 5.79 -35.26
CA MET A 134 -7.68 5.85 -34.64
C MET A 134 -8.65 6.78 -35.44
N THR A 135 -9.88 6.30 -35.63
CA THR A 135 -10.98 7.14 -36.04
C THR A 135 -11.31 8.20 -34.99
N ARG A 136 -12.06 9.26 -35.37
CA ARG A 136 -12.52 10.28 -34.42
C ARG A 136 -13.30 9.64 -33.22
N ALA A 137 -14.18 8.70 -33.53
CA ALA A 137 -14.93 7.97 -32.48
C ALA A 137 -14.02 7.19 -31.57
N GLY A 138 -13.00 6.50 -32.09
CA GLY A 138 -11.99 5.78 -31.28
C GLY A 138 -11.22 6.71 -30.35
N ARG A 139 -10.86 7.91 -30.79
CA ARG A 139 -10.19 8.92 -29.95
C ARG A 139 -11.08 9.38 -28.79
N VAL A 140 -12.38 9.60 -29.04
CA VAL A 140 -13.36 9.96 -27.99
C VAL A 140 -13.47 8.85 -26.96
N VAL A 141 -13.59 7.60 -27.39
CA VAL A 141 -13.63 6.43 -26.50
C VAL A 141 -12.35 6.35 -25.66
N GLN A 142 -11.17 6.52 -26.27
CA GLN A 142 -9.88 6.50 -25.56
C GLN A 142 -9.83 7.57 -24.46
N VAL A 143 -10.26 8.79 -24.76
CA VAL A 143 -10.29 9.88 -23.76
C VAL A 143 -11.28 9.57 -22.64
N GLN A 144 -12.51 9.20 -22.98
CA GLN A 144 -13.58 9.00 -21.99
C GLN A 144 -13.35 7.80 -21.09
N PHE A 145 -12.91 6.67 -21.62
CA PHE A 145 -12.86 5.41 -20.86
C PHE A 145 -11.47 5.07 -20.34
N VAL A 146 -10.40 5.51 -20.98
CA VAL A 146 -9.04 5.19 -20.54
C VAL A 146 -8.44 6.36 -19.75
N LEU A 147 -8.30 7.52 -20.39
CA LEU A 147 -7.61 8.64 -19.74
C LEU A 147 -8.40 9.20 -18.56
N THR A 148 -9.71 9.36 -18.70
CA THR A 148 -10.56 9.83 -17.60
C THR A 148 -10.54 8.86 -16.43
N ALA A 149 -10.61 7.56 -16.67
CA ALA A 149 -10.55 6.56 -15.60
C ALA A 149 -9.19 6.60 -14.85
N MET A 150 -8.08 6.75 -15.58
CA MET A 150 -6.75 6.87 -14.97
C MET A 150 -6.63 8.15 -14.13
N LEU A 151 -7.11 9.28 -14.63
CA LEU A 151 -7.10 10.56 -13.91
C LEU A 151 -7.98 10.53 -12.67
N VAL A 152 -9.19 9.97 -12.76
CA VAL A 152 -10.08 9.80 -11.61
C VAL A 152 -9.46 8.93 -10.55
N TYR A 153 -8.84 7.80 -10.93
CA TYR A 153 -8.15 6.93 -10.00
C TYR A 153 -7.05 7.66 -9.22
N VAL A 154 -6.22 8.42 -9.91
CA VAL A 154 -5.15 9.23 -9.30
C VAL A 154 -5.73 10.31 -8.39
N ALA A 155 -6.74 11.06 -8.85
CA ALA A 155 -7.36 12.16 -8.11
C ALA A 155 -8.11 11.69 -6.84
N MET A 156 -8.68 10.49 -6.87
CA MET A 156 -9.35 9.91 -5.69
C MET A 156 -8.36 9.38 -4.66
N ALA A 157 -7.17 8.98 -5.08
CA ALA A 157 -6.20 8.30 -4.20
C ALA A 157 -5.20 9.26 -3.56
N MET A 158 -5.01 10.46 -4.09
CA MET A 158 -3.97 11.40 -3.60
C MET A 158 -4.37 12.86 -3.76
N GLU A 159 -3.82 13.70 -2.88
CA GLU A 159 -3.86 15.15 -3.02
C GLU A 159 -2.85 15.59 -4.08
N LEU A 160 -3.34 16.21 -5.15
CA LEU A 160 -2.49 16.74 -6.20
C LEU A 160 -1.75 18.00 -5.72
N PRO A 161 -0.50 18.23 -6.12
CA PRO A 161 0.21 19.47 -5.83
C PRO A 161 -0.44 20.63 -6.57
N THR A 162 -0.53 21.74 -5.88
CA THR A 162 -1.00 23.03 -6.45
C THR A 162 0.11 23.71 -7.23
#